data_147835eb7e4646bf7b523455b502685b
#
_entry.id   147835eb7e4646bf7b523455b502685b
#
_cell.length_a   1.000
_cell.length_b   1.000
_cell.length_c   1.000
_cell.angle_alpha   90.00
_cell.angle_beta   90.00
_cell.angle_gamma   90.00
#
_symmetry.space_group_name_H-M   'P 1'
#
loop_
_entity.id
_entity.type
_entity.pdbx_description
1 polymer ?
#
loop_
_entity_poly.entity_id
_entity_poly.type
_entity_poly.pdbx_seq_one_letter_code
_entity_poly.pdbx_strand_id
1 'polypeptide(L)'
;EIVPEVIADGGDGFLDIFNNFSKKEVLVTNAMGEKIKASYLVDYNNKKAVIEVAEIIGLKKVSEKNPYLASTYGLGEVIKSLLQENIRDFIIGLGGSATNDCGIGMLSALGYKFYDKNNNECIHGINALSKINRIDDSYLNENLKNAKFTLISDVENILCGQEGATYVFSKQKGLKEEN
;
A
#
# COMPACT_ATOMS: atom_id res chain seq x y z
N GLU A 1 -37.34 12.95 8.17
CA GLU A 1 -36.73 11.62 8.22
C GLU A 1 -35.23 11.79 8.07
N ILE A 2 -34.43 11.23 9.01
CA ILE A 2 -32.95 11.27 8.95
C ILE A 2 -32.54 9.97 8.28
N VAL A 3 -31.86 10.06 7.13
CA VAL A 3 -31.25 8.91 6.44
C VAL A 3 -29.76 8.92 6.77
N PRO A 4 -29.26 7.96 7.56
CA PRO A 4 -27.85 7.86 7.84
C PRO A 4 -27.08 7.36 6.61
N GLU A 5 -25.97 8.03 6.25
CA GLU A 5 -25.04 7.60 5.22
C GLU A 5 -23.66 7.36 5.82
N VAL A 6 -23.00 6.29 5.38
CA VAL A 6 -21.63 5.98 5.78
C VAL A 6 -20.66 6.73 4.88
N ILE A 7 -19.75 7.48 5.49
CA ILE A 7 -18.70 8.23 4.79
C ILE A 7 -17.36 7.67 5.25
N ALA A 8 -16.41 7.52 4.33
CA ALA A 8 -15.04 7.10 4.63
C ALA A 8 -14.02 7.99 3.91
N ASP A 9 -12.89 8.21 4.58
CA ASP A 9 -11.79 9.08 4.16
C ASP A 9 -10.64 8.35 3.46
N GLY A 10 -10.79 7.04 3.23
CA GLY A 10 -9.75 6.17 2.67
C GLY A 10 -8.93 5.42 3.72
N GLY A 11 -9.18 5.66 5.03
CA GLY A 11 -8.57 4.96 6.15
C GLY A 11 -9.38 3.74 6.63
N ASP A 12 -9.26 3.46 7.95
CA ASP A 12 -9.96 2.33 8.60
C ASP A 12 -11.47 2.35 8.33
N GLY A 13 -12.01 1.24 7.83
CA GLY A 13 -13.43 1.08 7.51
C GLY A 13 -13.80 1.55 6.09
N PHE A 14 -12.82 1.88 5.26
CA PHE A 14 -13.06 2.28 3.87
C PHE A 14 -13.80 1.22 3.06
N LEU A 15 -13.62 -0.06 3.34
CA LEU A 15 -14.33 -1.13 2.65
C LEU A 15 -15.85 -1.11 2.93
N ASP A 16 -16.28 -0.61 4.06
CA ASP A 16 -17.69 -0.73 4.51
C ASP A 16 -18.66 0.14 3.71
N ILE A 17 -18.16 1.13 2.93
CA ILE A 17 -19.02 1.98 2.09
C ILE A 17 -19.41 1.32 0.75
N PHE A 18 -18.80 0.17 0.39
CA PHE A 18 -19.00 -0.46 -0.92
C PHE A 18 -19.90 -1.69 -0.84
N ASN A 19 -21.21 -1.49 -0.80
CA ASN A 19 -22.20 -2.55 -0.59
C ASN A 19 -22.40 -3.53 -1.78
N ASN A 20 -21.94 -3.17 -2.98
CA ASN A 20 -22.15 -3.94 -4.21
C ASN A 20 -20.97 -4.84 -4.58
N PHE A 21 -19.97 -4.96 -3.71
CA PHE A 21 -18.79 -5.78 -3.91
C PHE A 21 -18.80 -7.04 -3.05
N SER A 22 -18.13 -8.08 -3.49
CA SER A 22 -17.93 -9.30 -2.70
C SER A 22 -16.68 -9.17 -1.83
N LYS A 23 -16.80 -9.34 -0.52
CA LYS A 23 -15.67 -9.37 0.41
C LYS A 23 -14.90 -10.67 0.28
N LYS A 24 -13.59 -10.59 0.17
CA LYS A 24 -12.64 -11.70 0.12
C LYS A 24 -11.57 -11.53 1.18
N GLU A 25 -11.01 -12.65 1.64
CA GLU A 25 -9.86 -12.68 2.53
C GLU A 25 -8.64 -13.25 1.81
N VAL A 26 -7.47 -12.76 2.15
CA VAL A 26 -6.19 -13.21 1.63
C VAL A 26 -5.15 -13.28 2.75
N LEU A 27 -4.26 -14.26 2.66
CA LEU A 27 -3.06 -14.31 3.49
C LEU A 27 -1.96 -13.49 2.83
N VAL A 28 -1.53 -12.42 3.47
CA VAL A 28 -0.65 -11.41 2.89
C VAL A 28 0.40 -10.96 3.90
N THR A 29 1.49 -10.39 3.43
CA THR A 29 2.55 -9.84 4.28
C THR A 29 2.15 -8.46 4.82
N ASN A 30 2.20 -8.25 6.13
CA ASN A 30 2.00 -6.93 6.73
C ASN A 30 3.24 -6.03 6.53
N ALA A 31 3.16 -4.79 7.05
CA ALA A 31 4.24 -3.81 6.90
C ALA A 31 5.58 -4.28 7.51
N MET A 32 5.57 -5.17 8.50
CA MET A 32 6.77 -5.67 9.18
C MET A 32 7.22 -7.06 8.71
N GLY A 33 6.62 -7.59 7.64
CA GLY A 33 7.02 -8.88 7.06
C GLY A 33 6.29 -10.10 7.64
N GLU A 34 5.32 -9.93 8.53
CA GLU A 34 4.55 -11.02 9.13
C GLU A 34 3.37 -11.39 8.24
N LYS A 35 2.98 -12.67 8.20
CA LYS A 35 1.79 -13.11 7.45
C LYS A 35 0.53 -12.87 8.29
N ILE A 36 -0.40 -12.12 7.72
CA ILE A 36 -1.69 -11.79 8.31
C ILE A 36 -2.84 -12.11 7.35
N LYS A 37 -4.04 -12.26 7.89
CA LYS A 37 -5.28 -12.22 7.08
C LYS A 37 -5.70 -10.76 6.89
N ALA A 38 -5.94 -10.40 5.63
CA ALA A 38 -6.47 -9.10 5.24
C ALA A 38 -7.69 -9.29 4.33
N SER A 39 -8.56 -8.27 4.32
CA SER A 39 -9.74 -8.26 3.47
C SER A 39 -9.57 -7.27 2.32
N TYR A 40 -10.22 -7.57 1.21
CA TYR A 40 -10.45 -6.66 0.11
C TYR A 40 -11.84 -6.93 -0.49
N LEU A 41 -12.30 -6.03 -1.35
CA LEU A 41 -13.58 -6.19 -2.05
C LEU A 41 -13.32 -6.37 -3.55
N VAL A 42 -14.17 -7.18 -4.20
CA VAL A 42 -14.04 -7.46 -5.64
C VAL A 42 -15.40 -7.55 -6.32
N ASP A 43 -15.46 -7.00 -7.53
CA ASP A 43 -16.53 -7.19 -8.52
C ASP A 43 -15.90 -7.78 -9.78
N TYR A 44 -16.05 -9.08 -9.94
CA TYR A 44 -15.49 -9.81 -11.09
C TYR A 44 -16.16 -9.44 -12.41
N ASN A 45 -17.44 -9.09 -12.40
CA ASN A 45 -18.18 -8.72 -13.61
C ASN A 45 -17.64 -7.43 -14.22
N ASN A 46 -17.36 -6.43 -13.38
CA ASN A 46 -16.80 -5.16 -13.79
C ASN A 46 -15.26 -5.12 -13.73
N LYS A 47 -14.60 -6.23 -13.36
CA LYS A 47 -13.14 -6.35 -13.21
C LYS A 47 -12.55 -5.30 -12.26
N LYS A 48 -13.26 -5.01 -11.18
CA LYS A 48 -12.94 -3.95 -10.23
C LYS A 48 -12.66 -4.49 -8.85
N ALA A 49 -11.69 -3.89 -8.15
CA ALA A 49 -11.40 -4.19 -6.75
C ALA A 49 -11.30 -2.93 -5.91
N VAL A 50 -11.63 -3.06 -4.62
CA VAL A 50 -11.44 -2.02 -3.60
C VAL A 50 -10.47 -2.57 -2.56
N ILE A 51 -9.44 -1.81 -2.28
CA ILE A 51 -8.37 -2.17 -1.34
C ILE A 51 -8.25 -1.05 -0.30
N GLU A 52 -8.28 -1.44 0.96
CA GLU A 52 -7.97 -0.58 2.09
C GLU A 52 -6.53 -0.85 2.53
N VAL A 53 -5.65 0.15 2.40
CA VAL A 53 -4.23 0.02 2.76
C VAL A 53 -4.07 -0.33 4.24
N ALA A 54 -4.93 0.22 5.12
CA ALA A 54 -4.94 -0.05 6.56
C ALA A 54 -5.19 -1.54 6.90
N GLU A 55 -5.97 -2.25 6.08
CA GLU A 55 -6.23 -3.69 6.26
C GLU A 55 -4.99 -4.57 6.02
N ILE A 56 -4.03 -4.11 5.22
CA ILE A 56 -2.86 -4.87 4.80
C ILE A 56 -1.59 -4.40 5.54
N ILE A 57 -1.27 -3.12 5.44
CA ILE A 57 -0.04 -2.53 5.95
C ILE A 57 -0.32 -1.40 6.95
N GLY A 58 -1.47 -1.47 7.63
CA GLY A 58 -1.91 -0.45 8.57
C GLY A 58 -1.18 -0.47 9.90
N LEU A 59 -1.26 0.68 10.61
CA LEU A 59 -0.70 0.87 11.95
C LEU A 59 -1.26 -0.11 12.98
N LYS A 60 -2.49 -0.59 12.81
CA LYS A 60 -3.15 -1.56 13.69
C LYS A 60 -2.79 -3.03 13.37
N LYS A 61 -2.14 -3.27 12.24
CA LYS A 61 -1.78 -4.62 11.76
C LYS A 61 -0.32 -5.00 12.11
N VAL A 62 0.38 -4.15 12.84
CA VAL A 62 1.76 -4.38 13.27
C VAL A 62 1.86 -4.33 14.80
N SER A 63 2.61 -5.27 15.38
CA SER A 63 2.89 -5.32 16.83
C SER A 63 3.91 -4.27 17.24
N GLU A 64 4.88 -4.01 16.38
CA GLU A 64 5.94 -3.02 16.57
C GLU A 64 5.98 -2.09 15.35
N LYS A 65 6.12 -0.78 15.63
CA LYS A 65 6.21 0.23 14.59
C LYS A 65 7.67 0.57 14.31
N ASN A 66 8.12 0.34 13.10
CA ASN A 66 9.47 0.69 12.66
C ASN A 66 9.44 1.21 11.21
N PRO A 67 9.34 2.54 10.99
CA PRO A 67 9.22 3.10 9.65
C PRO A 67 10.44 2.85 8.76
N TYR A 68 11.60 2.54 9.36
CA TYR A 68 12.82 2.23 8.59
C TYR A 68 12.77 0.87 7.89
N LEU A 69 12.02 -0.07 8.46
CA LEU A 69 11.88 -1.44 7.94
C LEU A 69 10.52 -1.70 7.30
N ALA A 70 9.51 -0.89 7.67
CA ALA A 70 8.15 -1.07 7.20
C ALA A 70 8.07 -0.98 5.66
N SER A 71 7.37 -1.93 5.05
CA SER A 71 7.29 -2.09 3.59
C SER A 71 5.85 -2.18 3.10
N THR A 72 5.61 -1.61 1.92
CA THR A 72 4.36 -1.73 1.18
C THR A 72 4.24 -3.04 0.40
N TYR A 73 5.14 -4.00 0.58
CA TYR A 73 5.23 -5.24 -0.21
C TYR A 73 3.90 -6.02 -0.25
N GLY A 74 3.24 -6.17 0.89
CA GLY A 74 1.97 -6.90 0.98
C GLY A 74 0.83 -6.26 0.16
N LEU A 75 0.81 -4.94 0.03
CA LEU A 75 -0.13 -4.27 -0.88
C LEU A 75 0.10 -4.72 -2.33
N GLY A 76 1.37 -4.83 -2.73
CA GLY A 76 1.74 -5.34 -4.05
C GLY A 76 1.38 -6.82 -4.25
N GLU A 77 1.48 -7.66 -3.19
CA GLU A 77 1.03 -9.07 -3.24
C GLU A 77 -0.48 -9.14 -3.61
N VAL A 78 -1.33 -8.34 -2.97
CA VAL A 78 -2.78 -8.29 -3.25
C VAL A 78 -3.04 -7.83 -4.67
N ILE A 79 -2.44 -6.72 -5.09
CA ILE A 79 -2.62 -6.19 -6.46
C ILE A 79 -2.19 -7.22 -7.49
N LYS A 80 -1.03 -7.88 -7.29
CA LYS A 80 -0.52 -8.92 -8.19
C LYS A 80 -1.48 -10.09 -8.34
N SER A 81 -2.04 -10.58 -7.23
CA SER A 81 -3.03 -11.66 -7.24
C SER A 81 -4.27 -11.25 -8.02
N LEU A 82 -4.81 -10.08 -7.76
CA LEU A 82 -6.00 -9.56 -8.46
C LEU A 82 -5.76 -9.33 -9.96
N LEU A 83 -4.57 -8.90 -10.35
CA LEU A 83 -4.19 -8.80 -11.77
C LEU A 83 -4.20 -10.16 -12.46
N GLN A 84 -3.80 -11.24 -11.76
CA GLN A 84 -3.88 -12.63 -12.28
C GLN A 84 -5.34 -13.11 -12.42
N GLU A 85 -6.24 -12.62 -11.55
CA GLU A 85 -7.68 -12.85 -11.62
C GLU A 85 -8.41 -11.94 -12.64
N ASN A 86 -7.66 -11.27 -13.52
CA ASN A 86 -8.18 -10.38 -14.55
C ASN A 86 -8.86 -9.10 -14.03
N ILE A 87 -8.60 -8.69 -12.80
CA ILE A 87 -9.00 -7.36 -12.29
C ILE A 87 -8.11 -6.29 -12.93
N ARG A 88 -8.69 -5.15 -13.31
CA ARG A 88 -7.99 -4.07 -14.02
C ARG A 88 -8.31 -2.66 -13.49
N ASP A 89 -9.34 -2.50 -12.69
CA ASP A 89 -9.73 -1.22 -12.09
C ASP A 89 -9.65 -1.33 -10.57
N PHE A 90 -8.76 -0.54 -9.96
CA PHE A 90 -8.45 -0.59 -8.55
C PHE A 90 -8.84 0.73 -7.88
N ILE A 91 -9.62 0.68 -6.81
CA ILE A 91 -9.89 1.78 -5.90
C ILE A 91 -9.12 1.52 -4.62
N ILE A 92 -8.22 2.41 -4.23
CA ILE A 92 -7.32 2.20 -3.09
C ILE A 92 -7.47 3.35 -2.10
N GLY A 93 -7.90 3.03 -0.88
CA GLY A 93 -7.92 3.95 0.25
C GLY A 93 -6.54 4.00 0.91
N LEU A 94 -5.93 5.19 1.01
CA LEU A 94 -4.53 5.38 1.42
C LEU A 94 -4.33 5.66 2.92
N GLY A 95 -5.39 5.83 3.70
CA GLY A 95 -5.29 6.17 5.12
C GLY A 95 -4.67 5.08 5.99
N GLY A 96 -4.16 5.45 7.17
CA GLY A 96 -3.77 4.53 8.24
C GLY A 96 -2.53 3.69 8.04
N SER A 97 -1.71 3.91 6.99
CA SER A 97 -0.51 3.10 6.68
C SER A 97 0.60 3.23 7.72
N ALA A 98 1.29 2.11 8.03
CA ALA A 98 2.47 2.07 8.88
C ALA A 98 3.78 2.34 8.13
N THR A 99 3.73 2.45 6.80
CA THR A 99 4.89 2.50 5.91
C THR A 99 5.26 3.91 5.50
N ASN A 100 6.53 4.09 5.10
CA ASN A 100 7.05 5.34 4.54
C ASN A 100 8.12 5.05 3.47
N ASP A 101 7.93 3.99 2.67
CA ASP A 101 8.88 3.46 1.69
C ASP A 101 8.64 3.98 0.27
N CYS A 102 7.85 5.02 0.08
CA CYS A 102 7.45 5.56 -1.23
C CYS A 102 6.90 4.49 -2.21
N GLY A 103 6.34 3.41 -1.69
CA GLY A 103 5.75 2.34 -2.50
C GLY A 103 6.74 1.37 -3.12
N ILE A 104 8.05 1.44 -2.80
CA ILE A 104 9.03 0.53 -3.42
C ILE A 104 8.76 -0.94 -3.11
N GLY A 105 8.25 -1.26 -1.91
CA GLY A 105 7.85 -2.63 -1.59
C GLY A 105 6.72 -3.13 -2.50
N MET A 106 5.67 -2.34 -2.68
CA MET A 106 4.56 -2.65 -3.60
C MET A 106 5.06 -2.84 -5.02
N LEU A 107 5.89 -1.93 -5.52
CA LEU A 107 6.47 -2.02 -6.86
C LEU A 107 7.37 -3.27 -7.00
N SER A 108 8.12 -3.64 -5.97
CA SER A 108 8.93 -4.87 -5.98
C SER A 108 8.07 -6.12 -6.13
N ALA A 109 6.95 -6.21 -5.40
CA ALA A 109 6.03 -7.33 -5.53
C ALA A 109 5.39 -7.44 -6.93
N LEU A 110 5.24 -6.29 -7.61
CA LEU A 110 4.72 -6.18 -8.98
C LEU A 110 5.76 -6.45 -10.06
N GLY A 111 7.04 -6.62 -9.69
CA GLY A 111 8.10 -7.02 -10.59
C GLY A 111 9.18 -5.98 -10.87
N TYR A 112 9.08 -4.77 -10.31
CA TYR A 112 10.20 -3.83 -10.35
C TYR A 112 11.35 -4.31 -9.48
N LYS A 113 12.59 -4.08 -9.92
CA LYS A 113 13.79 -4.30 -9.14
C LYS A 113 14.57 -3.01 -8.97
N PHE A 114 15.07 -2.80 -7.77
CA PHE A 114 15.79 -1.61 -7.37
C PHE A 114 17.24 -2.01 -7.02
N TYR A 115 18.24 -1.34 -7.56
CA TYR A 115 19.64 -1.67 -7.36
C TYR A 115 20.43 -0.47 -6.84
N ASP A 116 21.39 -0.73 -5.96
CA ASP A 116 22.37 0.24 -5.53
C ASP A 116 23.49 0.45 -6.58
N LYS A 117 24.44 1.35 -6.28
CA LYS A 117 25.59 1.64 -7.13
C LYS A 117 26.53 0.44 -7.35
N ASN A 118 26.48 -0.56 -6.47
CA ASN A 118 27.28 -1.78 -6.54
C ASN A 118 26.50 -2.93 -7.19
N ASN A 119 25.31 -2.65 -7.73
CA ASN A 119 24.40 -3.60 -8.34
C ASN A 119 23.82 -4.65 -7.36
N ASN A 120 23.80 -4.35 -6.05
CA ASN A 120 23.06 -5.13 -5.07
C ASN A 120 21.58 -4.72 -5.08
N GLU A 121 20.67 -5.69 -4.96
CA GLU A 121 19.24 -5.42 -4.91
C GLU A 121 18.88 -4.70 -3.59
N CYS A 122 18.20 -3.57 -3.70
CA CYS A 122 17.69 -2.79 -2.57
C CYS A 122 16.30 -3.32 -2.20
N ILE A 123 16.20 -4.03 -1.07
CA ILE A 123 14.97 -4.66 -0.63
C ILE A 123 14.51 -3.99 0.67
N HIS A 124 13.27 -3.48 0.67
CA HIS A 124 12.53 -3.01 1.84
C HIS A 124 12.90 -1.67 2.49
N GLY A 125 11.82 -1.00 2.96
CA GLY A 125 11.82 0.13 3.87
C GLY A 125 12.46 1.41 3.34
N ILE A 126 12.34 2.47 4.12
CA ILE A 126 12.86 3.81 3.78
C ILE A 126 14.41 3.80 3.60
N ASN A 127 15.11 2.93 4.32
CA ASN A 127 16.56 2.83 4.21
C ASN A 127 17.07 2.39 2.83
N ALA A 128 16.21 1.77 2.03
CA ALA A 128 16.53 1.40 0.67
C ALA A 128 16.52 2.60 -0.28
N LEU A 129 15.63 3.57 -0.05
CA LEU A 129 15.40 4.71 -0.95
C LEU A 129 16.69 5.49 -1.25
N SER A 130 17.47 5.80 -0.23
CA SER A 130 18.72 6.58 -0.38
C SER A 130 19.84 5.84 -1.12
N LYS A 131 19.70 4.52 -1.30
CA LYS A 131 20.70 3.67 -1.95
C LYS A 131 20.36 3.38 -3.41
N ILE A 132 19.11 3.59 -3.83
CA ILE A 132 18.67 3.27 -5.18
C ILE A 132 19.44 4.11 -6.20
N ASN A 133 20.08 3.43 -7.12
CA ASN A 133 20.81 4.01 -8.24
C ASN A 133 20.19 3.63 -9.60
N ARG A 134 19.58 2.45 -9.70
CA ARG A 134 18.96 1.96 -10.93
C ARG A 134 17.64 1.25 -10.63
N ILE A 135 16.66 1.45 -11.50
CA ILE A 135 15.38 0.75 -11.49
C ILE A 135 15.33 -0.13 -12.75
N ASP A 136 14.87 -1.37 -12.56
CA ASP A 136 14.73 -2.36 -13.62
C ASP A 136 13.28 -2.84 -13.67
N ASP A 137 12.62 -2.69 -14.81
CA ASP A 137 11.24 -3.07 -15.05
C ASP A 137 11.10 -4.31 -15.95
N SER A 138 12.21 -4.98 -16.23
CA SER A 138 12.24 -6.15 -17.13
C SER A 138 11.35 -7.32 -16.63
N TYR A 139 11.02 -7.35 -15.33
CA TYR A 139 10.21 -8.39 -14.70
C TYR A 139 8.79 -7.91 -14.36
N LEU A 140 8.40 -6.75 -14.89
CA LEU A 140 7.11 -6.15 -14.60
C LEU A 140 5.96 -7.08 -15.03
N ASN A 141 4.96 -7.17 -14.17
CA ASN A 141 3.72 -7.86 -14.53
C ASN A 141 3.03 -7.11 -15.68
N GLU A 142 2.98 -7.75 -16.86
CA GLU A 142 2.44 -7.11 -18.08
C GLU A 142 0.98 -6.67 -17.94
N ASN A 143 0.19 -7.34 -17.09
CA ASN A 143 -1.18 -6.96 -16.82
C ASN A 143 -1.30 -5.59 -16.14
N LEU A 144 -0.22 -5.09 -15.52
CA LEU A 144 -0.19 -3.78 -14.89
C LEU A 144 -0.34 -2.63 -15.90
N LYS A 145 0.14 -2.81 -17.14
CA LYS A 145 0.06 -1.79 -18.20
C LYS A 145 -1.38 -1.38 -18.54
N ASN A 146 -2.33 -2.30 -18.32
CA ASN A 146 -3.74 -2.10 -18.62
C ASN A 146 -4.58 -1.86 -17.36
N ALA A 147 -3.95 -1.69 -16.21
CA ALA A 147 -4.63 -1.44 -14.95
C ALA A 147 -4.84 0.06 -14.73
N LYS A 148 -5.99 0.40 -14.16
CA LYS A 148 -6.33 1.74 -13.72
C LYS A 148 -6.34 1.78 -12.19
N PHE A 149 -5.76 2.83 -11.63
CA PHE A 149 -5.71 3.06 -10.18
C PHE A 149 -6.39 4.38 -9.84
N THR A 150 -7.36 4.31 -8.93
CA THR A 150 -8.00 5.47 -8.32
C THR A 150 -7.61 5.48 -6.85
N LEU A 151 -6.93 6.53 -6.42
CA LEU A 151 -6.46 6.69 -5.05
C LEU A 151 -7.41 7.60 -4.28
N ILE A 152 -7.81 7.18 -3.09
CA ILE A 152 -8.66 7.96 -2.18
C ILE A 152 -7.81 8.36 -0.99
N SER A 153 -7.70 9.66 -0.76
CA SER A 153 -6.94 10.28 0.34
C SER A 153 -7.60 11.57 0.75
N ASP A 154 -7.61 11.84 2.04
CA ASP A 154 -8.11 13.07 2.67
C ASP A 154 -7.02 14.07 3.04
N VAL A 155 -5.75 13.74 2.73
CA VAL A 155 -4.59 14.58 3.06
C VAL A 155 -3.95 15.18 1.81
N GLU A 156 -3.51 16.44 1.91
CA GLU A 156 -2.88 17.20 0.83
C GLU A 156 -1.37 17.40 1.06
N ASN A 157 -0.79 16.69 2.04
CA ASN A 157 0.62 16.83 2.37
C ASN A 157 1.52 16.48 1.17
N ILE A 158 2.47 17.37 0.90
CA ILE A 158 3.54 17.11 -0.06
C ILE A 158 4.47 16.00 0.45
N LEU A 159 5.30 15.44 -0.44
CA LEU A 159 6.14 14.30 -0.07
C LEU A 159 7.25 14.69 0.93
N CYS A 160 7.92 15.81 0.71
CA CYS A 160 9.11 16.25 1.44
C CYS A 160 8.93 17.66 2.03
N GLY A 161 9.83 18.05 2.97
CA GLY A 161 9.82 19.34 3.62
C GLY A 161 9.09 19.33 4.97
N GLN A 162 8.96 20.49 5.61
CA GLN A 162 8.38 20.61 6.96
C GLN A 162 6.89 20.23 7.01
N GLU A 163 6.16 20.45 5.92
CA GLU A 163 4.76 20.04 5.76
C GLU A 163 4.64 18.69 5.02
N GLY A 164 5.77 18.05 4.76
CA GLY A 164 5.84 16.77 4.04
C GLY A 164 5.26 15.62 4.85
N ALA A 165 4.67 14.65 4.15
CA ALA A 165 4.04 13.48 4.75
C ALA A 165 4.99 12.71 5.68
N THR A 166 6.27 12.60 5.33
CA THR A 166 7.29 11.98 6.18
C THR A 166 7.44 12.73 7.50
N TYR A 167 7.57 14.05 7.46
CA TYR A 167 7.77 14.87 8.67
C TYR A 167 6.52 14.85 9.56
N VAL A 168 5.34 15.06 8.96
CA VAL A 168 4.06 15.17 9.69
C VAL A 168 3.63 13.83 10.31
N PHE A 169 3.77 12.72 9.57
CA PHE A 169 3.22 11.43 9.99
C PHE A 169 4.25 10.45 10.59
N SER A 170 5.54 10.77 10.57
CA SER A 170 6.61 9.86 11.01
C SER A 170 6.48 9.44 12.48
N LYS A 171 6.10 10.37 13.36
CA LYS A 171 5.96 10.12 14.80
C LYS A 171 4.92 9.04 15.10
N GLN A 172 3.75 9.09 14.45
CA GLN A 172 2.71 8.06 14.63
C GLN A 172 3.15 6.70 14.05
N LYS A 173 4.07 6.69 13.08
CA LYS A 173 4.64 5.47 12.47
C LYS A 173 5.82 4.90 13.25
N GLY A 174 6.20 5.53 14.38
CA GLY A 174 7.23 5.02 15.29
C GLY A 174 8.60 5.66 15.15
N LEU A 175 8.74 6.77 14.41
CA LEU A 175 9.99 7.54 14.39
C LEU A 175 10.19 8.22 15.75
N LYS A 176 11.40 8.08 16.33
CA LYS A 176 11.79 8.78 17.55
C LYS A 176 12.39 10.15 17.21
N GLU A 177 12.23 11.12 18.10
CA GLU A 177 12.63 12.53 17.88
C GLU A 177 14.16 12.75 17.74
N GLU A 178 14.97 11.72 18.02
CA GLU A 178 16.44 11.80 17.99
C GLU A 178 17.07 11.35 16.66
N ASN A 179 16.26 11.09 15.63
CA ASN A 179 16.74 10.56 14.33
C ASN A 179 16.39 11.46 13.15
#